data_84f54bec792db65b316649dd19f364b3
#
_entry.id   84f54bec792db65b316649dd19f364b3
#
_cell.length_a   1.000
_cell.length_b   1.000
_cell.length_c   1.000
_cell.angle_alpha   90.00
_cell.angle_beta   90.00
_cell.angle_gamma   90.00
#
_symmetry.space_group_name_H-M   'P 1'
#
loop_
_entity.id
_entity.type
_entity.pdbx_description
1 polymer ?
#
loop_
_entity_poly.entity_id
_entity_poly.type
_entity_poly.pdbx_seq_one_letter_code
_entity_poly.pdbx_strand_id
1 'polypeptide(L)'
;YFHKFQDRSEIDILEKVREDNNLTGKFVVFWNNRNARRKQSGTLIFWFKEFLDKVGKDKACLLMHTDVRDPHGQPLDYIIEELGLNNGEVLFSTEKLQQDQLSILYKMADCTVNISDAEGFGLATLESLSCGTPIIVSMTGGLQEQVTDGEDFFGVGIEPSSKAIIGSQQVPFIFEDRINKDDFIAALEKIYNMTMEDRTALGLRGREHIMKNYNFSDFKNNWITLMDKIHDEHGSWENRKKYNSWECITV
;
A
#
# COMPACT_ATOMS: atom_id res chain seq x y z
N TYR A 1 -14.02 4.40 -9.67
CA TYR A 1 -14.08 5.24 -8.47
C TYR A 1 -12.73 5.86 -8.16
N PHE A 2 -11.67 5.10 -8.06
CA PHE A 2 -10.31 5.62 -7.81
C PHE A 2 -9.80 6.58 -8.90
N HIS A 3 -10.40 6.56 -10.08
CA HIS A 3 -9.97 7.37 -11.23
C HIS A 3 -10.75 8.68 -11.41
N LYS A 4 -11.78 8.93 -10.61
CA LYS A 4 -12.49 10.21 -10.69
C LYS A 4 -11.65 11.31 -10.07
N PHE A 5 -11.52 12.40 -10.80
CA PHE A 5 -10.90 13.61 -10.29
C PHE A 5 -11.82 14.30 -9.29
N GLN A 6 -11.26 14.98 -8.32
CA GLN A 6 -12.02 15.74 -7.34
C GLN A 6 -12.78 16.89 -8.05
N ASP A 7 -14.10 16.81 -8.06
CA ASP A 7 -14.92 17.98 -8.33
C ASP A 7 -15.24 18.71 -7.02
N ARG A 8 -15.91 19.85 -7.10
CA ARG A 8 -16.22 20.67 -5.92
C ARG A 8 -17.07 19.93 -4.90
N SER A 9 -17.98 19.07 -5.33
CA SER A 9 -18.82 18.27 -4.44
C SER A 9 -18.02 17.19 -3.69
N GLU A 10 -16.99 16.66 -4.31
CA GLU A 10 -16.10 15.70 -3.67
C GLU A 10 -15.19 16.36 -2.62
N ILE A 11 -14.71 17.58 -2.90
CA ILE A 11 -13.93 18.37 -1.94
C ILE A 11 -14.76 18.62 -0.67
N ASP A 12 -16.02 19.05 -0.82
CA ASP A 12 -16.92 19.29 0.32
C ASP A 12 -17.14 18.00 1.15
N ILE A 13 -17.22 16.84 0.49
CA ILE A 13 -17.32 15.54 1.18
C ILE A 13 -16.03 15.23 1.96
N LEU A 14 -14.86 15.44 1.37
CA LEU A 14 -13.58 15.16 2.02
C LEU A 14 -13.37 16.05 3.24
N GLU A 15 -13.68 17.35 3.13
CA GLU A 15 -13.62 18.30 4.24
C GLU A 15 -14.56 17.90 5.37
N LYS A 16 -15.80 17.54 5.05
CA LYS A 16 -16.77 17.06 6.03
C LYS A 16 -16.31 15.78 6.72
N VAL A 17 -15.79 14.79 6.00
CA VAL A 17 -15.27 13.54 6.59
C VAL A 17 -14.11 13.84 7.54
N ARG A 18 -13.22 14.77 7.19
CA ARG A 18 -12.13 15.20 8.08
C ARG A 18 -12.67 15.91 9.32
N GLU A 19 -13.68 16.76 9.17
CA GLU A 19 -14.32 17.46 10.30
C GLU A 19 -15.03 16.50 11.25
N ASP A 20 -15.87 15.61 10.71
CA ASP A 20 -16.65 14.64 11.49
C ASP A 20 -15.75 13.68 12.31
N ASN A 21 -14.49 13.48 11.87
CA ASN A 21 -13.50 12.63 12.54
C ASN A 21 -12.40 13.39 13.29
N ASN A 22 -12.54 14.69 13.48
CA ASN A 22 -11.55 15.57 14.14
C ASN A 22 -10.14 15.51 13.48
N LEU A 23 -10.10 15.46 12.16
CA LEU A 23 -8.89 15.39 11.33
C LEU A 23 -8.53 16.72 10.66
N THR A 24 -9.38 17.75 10.83
CA THR A 24 -9.14 19.08 10.26
C THR A 24 -7.81 19.65 10.75
N GLY A 25 -6.95 20.04 9.82
CA GLY A 25 -5.62 20.58 10.12
C GLY A 25 -4.58 19.55 10.55
N LYS A 26 -4.92 18.26 10.65
CA LYS A 26 -3.97 17.19 10.94
C LYS A 26 -3.38 16.61 9.64
N PHE A 27 -2.13 16.17 9.71
CA PHE A 27 -1.50 15.34 8.71
C PHE A 27 -2.01 13.90 8.86
N VAL A 28 -2.73 13.40 7.86
CA VAL A 28 -3.37 12.08 7.90
C VAL A 28 -2.52 11.07 7.14
N VAL A 29 -2.01 10.10 7.86
CA VAL A 29 -1.32 8.91 7.32
C VAL A 29 -2.32 7.78 7.22
N PHE A 30 -2.48 7.20 6.03
CA PHE A 30 -3.41 6.10 5.81
C PHE A 30 -2.67 4.77 5.65
N TRP A 31 -3.23 3.73 6.24
CA TRP A 31 -2.75 2.36 6.09
C TRP A 31 -3.92 1.42 5.84
N ASN A 32 -3.96 0.80 4.66
CA ASN A 32 -4.98 -0.16 4.25
C ASN A 32 -4.33 -1.51 3.96
N ASN A 33 -4.39 -2.40 4.91
CA ASN A 33 -3.87 -3.75 4.79
C ASN A 33 -4.55 -4.68 5.78
N ARG A 34 -4.49 -5.99 5.53
CA ARG A 34 -4.81 -6.98 6.54
C ARG A 34 -3.81 -6.87 7.69
N ASN A 35 -4.29 -6.91 8.92
CA ASN A 35 -3.46 -7.03 10.12
C ASN A 35 -2.81 -8.42 10.15
N ALA A 36 -1.66 -8.55 9.51
CA ALA A 36 -0.89 -9.78 9.44
C ALA A 36 0.59 -9.47 9.73
N ARG A 37 1.30 -10.44 10.32
CA ARG A 37 2.68 -10.27 10.78
C ARG A 37 3.58 -9.52 9.80
N ARG A 38 3.62 -9.97 8.54
CA ARG A 38 4.49 -9.36 7.51
C ARG A 38 4.12 -7.93 7.14
N LYS A 39 2.94 -7.46 7.51
CA LYS A 39 2.45 -6.09 7.25
C LYS A 39 2.90 -5.07 8.28
N GLN A 40 3.52 -5.53 9.36
CA GLN A 40 4.15 -4.69 10.38
C GLN A 40 3.22 -3.67 11.04
N SER A 41 1.93 -4.04 11.23
CA SER A 41 0.89 -3.13 11.75
C SER A 41 1.24 -2.53 13.12
N GLY A 42 1.69 -3.36 14.06
CA GLY A 42 2.10 -2.89 15.40
C GLY A 42 3.39 -2.09 15.37
N THR A 43 4.34 -2.47 14.50
CA THR A 43 5.58 -1.69 14.28
C THR A 43 5.26 -0.31 13.71
N LEU A 44 4.32 -0.23 12.77
CA LEU A 44 3.86 1.04 12.22
C LEU A 44 3.32 1.98 13.32
N ILE A 45 2.44 1.48 14.19
CA ILE A 45 1.89 2.26 15.29
C ILE A 45 3.00 2.73 16.24
N PHE A 46 3.93 1.83 16.57
CA PHE A 46 5.06 2.15 17.46
C PHE A 46 5.97 3.24 16.88
N TRP A 47 6.33 3.14 15.59
CA TRP A 47 7.16 4.15 14.93
C TRP A 47 6.41 5.45 14.66
N PHE A 48 5.10 5.37 14.39
CA PHE A 48 4.25 6.55 14.25
C PHE A 48 4.17 7.36 15.56
N LYS A 49 4.15 6.69 16.73
CA LYS A 49 4.25 7.37 18.02
C LYS A 49 5.54 8.20 18.12
N GLU A 50 6.68 7.67 17.72
CA GLU A 50 7.94 8.43 17.76
C GLU A 50 7.92 9.64 16.80
N PHE A 51 7.26 9.50 15.65
CA PHE A 51 7.00 10.65 14.77
C PHE A 51 6.12 11.70 15.48
N LEU A 52 5.06 11.28 16.15
CA LEU A 52 4.20 12.20 16.94
C LEU A 52 4.97 12.88 18.08
N ASP A 53 5.89 12.19 18.72
CA ASP A 53 6.73 12.77 19.78
C ASP A 53 7.61 13.93 19.25
N LYS A 54 7.93 13.93 17.96
CA LYS A 54 8.68 15.02 17.29
C LYS A 54 7.79 16.17 16.84
N VAL A 55 6.63 15.87 16.21
CA VAL A 55 5.81 16.91 15.58
C VAL A 55 4.67 17.41 16.46
N GLY A 56 4.28 16.65 17.48
CA GLY A 56 3.15 16.91 18.38
C GLY A 56 1.98 15.94 18.12
N LYS A 57 1.38 15.44 19.20
CA LYS A 57 0.28 14.46 19.14
C LYS A 57 -0.99 14.98 18.46
N ASP A 58 -1.18 16.29 18.45
CA ASP A 58 -2.30 16.98 17.81
C ASP A 58 -2.09 17.27 16.31
N LYS A 59 -0.88 17.07 15.78
CA LYS A 59 -0.51 17.47 14.41
C LYS A 59 -0.74 16.40 13.37
N ALA A 60 -0.80 15.13 13.76
CA ALA A 60 -0.99 14.04 12.81
C ALA A 60 -1.92 12.96 13.36
N CYS A 61 -2.43 12.13 12.44
CA CYS A 61 -3.26 10.96 12.75
C CYS A 61 -2.91 9.80 11.82
N LEU A 62 -2.80 8.61 12.37
CA LEU A 62 -2.71 7.35 11.61
C LEU A 62 -4.10 6.73 11.52
N LEU A 63 -4.66 6.70 10.31
CA LEU A 63 -5.91 6.00 10.02
C LEU A 63 -5.61 4.62 9.45
N MET A 64 -6.08 3.59 10.10
CA MET A 64 -5.87 2.19 9.71
C MET A 64 -7.19 1.53 9.30
N HIS A 65 -7.28 1.12 8.04
CA HIS A 65 -8.40 0.31 7.55
C HIS A 65 -8.04 -1.18 7.63
N THR A 66 -8.51 -1.84 8.70
CA THR A 66 -8.12 -3.22 9.01
C THR A 66 -8.99 -3.85 10.08
N ASP A 67 -8.93 -5.18 10.21
CA ASP A 67 -9.40 -5.88 11.41
C ASP A 67 -8.37 -5.70 12.54
N VAL A 68 -8.80 -5.06 13.62
CA VAL A 68 -7.97 -4.73 14.79
C VAL A 68 -7.47 -5.96 15.53
N ARG A 69 -8.21 -7.07 15.43
CA ARG A 69 -7.94 -8.35 16.12
C ARG A 69 -7.89 -9.54 15.17
N ASP A 70 -7.37 -9.36 13.95
CA ASP A 70 -7.14 -10.47 13.01
C ASP A 70 -6.30 -11.57 13.70
N PRO A 71 -6.73 -12.85 13.66
CA PRO A 71 -6.03 -13.96 14.31
C PRO A 71 -4.58 -14.18 13.82
N HIS A 72 -4.23 -13.62 12.66
CA HIS A 72 -2.87 -13.72 12.08
C HIS A 72 -2.02 -12.46 12.34
N GLY A 73 -2.56 -11.52 13.11
CA GLY A 73 -1.93 -10.24 13.40
C GLY A 73 -1.71 -10.00 14.89
N GLN A 74 -1.77 -8.74 15.26
CA GLN A 74 -1.53 -8.26 16.61
C GLN A 74 -2.82 -7.58 17.14
N PRO A 75 -3.07 -7.58 18.46
CA PRO A 75 -4.18 -6.84 19.06
C PRO A 75 -3.86 -5.35 19.04
N LEU A 76 -4.28 -4.65 17.97
CA LEU A 76 -3.88 -3.26 17.73
C LEU A 76 -4.50 -2.29 18.73
N ASP A 77 -5.69 -2.58 19.23
CA ASP A 77 -6.35 -1.84 20.32
C ASP A 77 -5.53 -1.84 21.61
N TYR A 78 -4.97 -3.00 21.98
CA TYR A 78 -4.07 -3.10 23.13
C TYR A 78 -2.76 -2.32 22.91
N ILE A 79 -2.20 -2.38 21.69
CA ILE A 79 -0.96 -1.65 21.35
C ILE A 79 -1.15 -0.14 21.48
N ILE A 80 -2.27 0.42 20.98
CA ILE A 80 -2.53 1.86 21.10
C ILE A 80 -2.75 2.29 22.54
N GLU A 81 -3.37 1.44 23.37
CA GLU A 81 -3.57 1.69 24.80
C GLU A 81 -2.22 1.75 25.53
N GLU A 82 -1.37 0.73 25.36
CA GLU A 82 -0.03 0.67 25.98
C GLU A 82 0.89 1.83 25.55
N LEU A 83 0.72 2.32 24.31
CA LEU A 83 1.50 3.44 23.79
C LEU A 83 0.89 4.81 24.12
N GLY A 84 -0.29 4.86 24.75
CA GLY A 84 -1.00 6.09 25.06
C GLY A 84 -1.43 6.88 23.83
N LEU A 85 -1.95 6.18 22.80
CA LEU A 85 -2.39 6.73 21.52
C LEU A 85 -3.92 6.59 21.31
N ASN A 86 -4.69 6.64 22.38
CA ASN A 86 -6.13 6.41 22.38
C ASN A 86 -6.98 7.69 22.37
N ASN A 87 -6.36 8.86 22.14
CA ASN A 87 -7.05 10.15 22.11
C ASN A 87 -7.21 10.72 20.69
N GLY A 88 -7.29 9.84 19.66
CA GLY A 88 -7.47 10.24 18.27
C GLY A 88 -6.18 10.41 17.49
N GLU A 89 -5.05 9.93 18.04
CA GLU A 89 -3.78 9.83 17.31
C GLU A 89 -3.78 8.66 16.31
N VAL A 90 -4.47 7.57 16.67
CA VAL A 90 -4.70 6.41 15.80
C VAL A 90 -6.19 6.13 15.73
N LEU A 91 -6.72 6.03 14.52
CA LEU A 91 -8.12 5.71 14.26
C LEU A 91 -8.23 4.41 13.45
N PHE A 92 -9.28 3.65 13.71
CA PHE A 92 -9.56 2.42 12.97
C PHE A 92 -10.85 2.52 12.16
N SER A 93 -10.77 2.12 10.90
CA SER A 93 -11.90 1.84 10.02
C SER A 93 -12.01 0.32 9.89
N THR A 94 -13.01 -0.30 10.53
CA THR A 94 -13.13 -1.76 10.63
C THR A 94 -14.22 -2.34 9.74
N GLU A 95 -15.12 -1.50 9.24
CA GLU A 95 -16.23 -1.93 8.39
C GLU A 95 -15.76 -2.23 6.97
N LYS A 96 -16.40 -3.21 6.33
CA LYS A 96 -16.15 -3.47 4.91
C LYS A 96 -16.72 -2.33 4.06
N LEU A 97 -15.86 -1.56 3.44
CA LEU A 97 -16.22 -0.43 2.59
C LEU A 97 -16.40 -0.85 1.12
N GLN A 98 -17.30 -0.14 0.43
CA GLN A 98 -17.37 -0.20 -1.03
C GLN A 98 -16.22 0.63 -1.64
N GLN A 99 -15.94 0.42 -2.93
CA GLN A 99 -14.80 1.08 -3.60
C GLN A 99 -14.88 2.61 -3.59
N ASP A 100 -16.06 3.18 -3.72
CA ASP A 100 -16.29 4.62 -3.64
C ASP A 100 -15.97 5.17 -2.24
N GLN A 101 -16.44 4.50 -1.18
CA GLN A 101 -16.15 4.85 0.21
C GLN A 101 -14.65 4.70 0.53
N LEU A 102 -14.02 3.62 0.08
CA LEU A 102 -12.59 3.40 0.28
C LEU A 102 -11.76 4.48 -0.45
N SER A 103 -12.19 4.91 -1.64
CA SER A 103 -11.52 5.98 -2.38
C SER A 103 -11.52 7.31 -1.63
N ILE A 104 -12.56 7.58 -0.81
CA ILE A 104 -12.63 8.77 0.06
C ILE A 104 -11.51 8.71 1.11
N LEU A 105 -11.28 7.54 1.73
CA LEU A 105 -10.21 7.40 2.73
C LEU A 105 -8.82 7.66 2.13
N TYR A 106 -8.55 7.16 0.93
CA TYR A 106 -7.30 7.49 0.22
C TYR A 106 -7.17 8.99 -0.09
N LYS A 107 -8.22 9.59 -0.66
CA LYS A 107 -8.19 11.00 -1.09
C LYS A 107 -8.13 11.99 0.06
N MET A 108 -8.65 11.64 1.24
CA MET A 108 -8.54 12.49 2.42
C MET A 108 -7.21 12.37 3.14
N ALA A 109 -6.41 11.35 2.85
CA ALA A 109 -5.10 11.15 3.44
C ALA A 109 -4.03 12.01 2.76
N ASP A 110 -3.04 12.44 3.52
CA ASP A 110 -1.86 13.18 3.03
C ASP A 110 -0.82 12.22 2.42
N CYS A 111 -0.76 10.98 2.90
CA CYS A 111 0.00 9.89 2.30
C CYS A 111 -0.53 8.53 2.74
N THR A 112 -0.24 7.50 1.94
CA THR A 112 -0.48 6.09 2.32
C THR A 112 0.85 5.40 2.60
N VAL A 113 0.88 4.57 3.64
CA VAL A 113 2.09 3.86 4.08
C VAL A 113 1.94 2.36 3.86
N ASN A 114 3.00 1.72 3.37
CA ASN A 114 3.12 0.26 3.34
C ASN A 114 4.56 -0.16 3.65
N ILE A 115 4.81 -0.53 4.91
CA ILE A 115 6.11 -1.00 5.41
C ILE A 115 6.19 -2.53 5.51
N SER A 116 5.50 -3.23 4.61
CA SER A 116 5.52 -4.69 4.59
C SER A 116 6.93 -5.25 4.40
N ASP A 117 7.22 -6.34 5.09
CA ASP A 117 8.47 -7.09 4.96
C ASP A 117 8.59 -7.82 3.63
N ALA A 118 7.45 -8.13 3.02
CA ALA A 118 7.34 -8.71 1.68
C ALA A 118 5.98 -8.36 1.09
N GLU A 119 5.97 -7.93 -0.15
CA GLU A 119 4.76 -7.60 -0.89
C GLU A 119 4.85 -8.11 -2.32
N GLY A 120 3.84 -8.87 -2.77
CA GLY A 120 3.81 -9.35 -4.14
C GLY A 120 3.55 -8.22 -5.13
N PHE A 121 2.43 -7.54 -4.99
CA PHE A 121 2.02 -6.45 -5.88
C PHE A 121 1.76 -5.13 -5.14
N GLY A 122 0.95 -5.14 -4.07
CA GLY A 122 0.61 -3.94 -3.31
C GLY A 122 -0.62 -3.20 -3.86
N LEU A 123 -1.81 -3.84 -3.81
CA LEU A 123 -3.05 -3.21 -4.30
C LEU A 123 -3.36 -1.89 -3.58
N ALA A 124 -3.14 -1.82 -2.27
CA ALA A 124 -3.42 -0.63 -1.48
C ALA A 124 -2.61 0.60 -1.92
N THR A 125 -1.35 0.41 -2.29
CA THR A 125 -0.49 1.50 -2.79
C THR A 125 -0.84 1.88 -4.22
N LEU A 126 -1.24 0.92 -5.06
CA LEU A 126 -1.79 1.19 -6.39
C LEU A 126 -3.08 2.02 -6.31
N GLU A 127 -3.99 1.67 -5.42
CA GLU A 127 -5.23 2.40 -5.16
C GLU A 127 -4.95 3.82 -4.67
N SER A 128 -3.99 3.99 -3.77
CA SER A 128 -3.53 5.29 -3.26
C SER A 128 -3.06 6.20 -4.40
N LEU A 129 -2.12 5.73 -5.22
CA LEU A 129 -1.61 6.48 -6.37
C LEU A 129 -2.73 6.75 -7.40
N SER A 130 -3.64 5.81 -7.62
CA SER A 130 -4.81 6.02 -8.47
C SER A 130 -5.72 7.15 -7.96
N CYS A 131 -5.76 7.37 -6.64
CA CYS A 131 -6.45 8.50 -6.00
C CYS A 131 -5.66 9.82 -6.03
N GLY A 132 -4.41 9.80 -6.46
CA GLY A 132 -3.50 10.95 -6.42
C GLY A 132 -2.91 11.21 -5.05
N THR A 133 -2.86 10.19 -4.18
CA THR A 133 -2.27 10.26 -2.84
C THR A 133 -0.89 9.63 -2.86
N PRO A 134 0.18 10.35 -2.47
CA PRO A 134 1.54 9.84 -2.49
C PRO A 134 1.73 8.69 -1.50
N ILE A 135 2.73 7.85 -1.74
CA ILE A 135 3.01 6.65 -0.94
C ILE A 135 4.36 6.71 -0.22
N ILE A 136 4.44 6.07 0.94
CA ILE A 136 5.69 5.74 1.64
C ILE A 136 5.76 4.21 1.71
N VAL A 137 6.78 3.60 1.12
CA VAL A 137 6.83 2.14 0.98
C VAL A 137 8.23 1.58 1.23
N SER A 138 8.28 0.35 1.77
CA SER A 138 9.48 -0.47 1.69
C SER A 138 9.80 -0.82 0.23
N MET A 139 11.06 -0.71 -0.19
CA MET A 139 11.51 -1.10 -1.53
C MET A 139 11.58 -2.62 -1.65
N THR A 140 10.39 -3.27 -1.66
CA THR A 140 10.24 -4.73 -1.74
C THR A 140 9.14 -5.12 -2.72
N GLY A 141 9.38 -6.17 -3.50
CA GLY A 141 8.42 -6.70 -4.48
C GLY A 141 7.85 -5.64 -5.42
N GLY A 142 6.57 -5.70 -5.69
CA GLY A 142 5.88 -4.78 -6.61
C GLY A 142 5.77 -3.33 -6.12
N LEU A 143 6.07 -3.05 -4.85
CA LEU A 143 6.05 -1.67 -4.33
C LEU A 143 7.13 -0.80 -4.99
N GLN A 144 8.26 -1.40 -5.38
CA GLN A 144 9.36 -0.71 -6.06
C GLN A 144 8.87 -0.09 -7.39
N GLU A 145 8.16 -0.87 -8.20
CA GLU A 145 7.67 -0.43 -9.52
C GLU A 145 6.52 0.58 -9.41
N GLN A 146 5.88 0.69 -8.25
CA GLN A 146 4.81 1.65 -8.00
C GLN A 146 5.35 2.99 -7.51
N VAL A 147 6.39 2.99 -6.67
CA VAL A 147 6.93 4.21 -6.08
C VAL A 147 7.87 4.97 -7.00
N THR A 148 8.43 4.30 -8.00
CA THR A 148 9.34 4.90 -8.99
C THR A 148 9.23 4.21 -10.34
N ASP A 149 9.54 4.93 -11.42
CA ASP A 149 9.73 4.37 -12.76
C ASP A 149 11.21 4.19 -13.11
N GLY A 150 12.11 4.42 -12.13
CA GLY A 150 13.55 4.37 -12.28
C GLY A 150 14.21 5.73 -12.50
N GLU A 151 13.46 6.75 -12.88
CA GLU A 151 13.91 8.14 -13.05
C GLU A 151 13.28 9.05 -12.00
N ASP A 152 11.95 8.99 -11.87
CA ASP A 152 11.17 9.79 -10.94
C ASP A 152 10.62 8.96 -9.77
N PHE A 153 10.36 9.65 -8.65
CA PHE A 153 9.67 9.08 -7.50
C PHE A 153 8.29 9.71 -7.33
N PHE A 154 7.31 8.86 -6.99
CA PHE A 154 5.90 9.20 -6.77
C PHE A 154 5.49 9.14 -5.29
N GLY A 155 6.48 9.10 -4.42
CA GLY A 155 6.40 9.01 -2.98
C GLY A 155 7.79 8.88 -2.38
N VAL A 156 7.91 8.15 -1.28
CA VAL A 156 9.20 7.84 -0.65
C VAL A 156 9.40 6.32 -0.62
N GLY A 157 10.38 5.82 -1.35
CA GLY A 157 10.88 4.45 -1.23
C GLY A 157 11.91 4.36 -0.11
N ILE A 158 11.77 3.38 0.77
CA ILE A 158 12.70 3.12 1.86
C ILE A 158 13.46 1.83 1.55
N GLU A 159 14.76 1.94 1.35
CA GLU A 159 15.61 0.78 1.07
C GLU A 159 15.69 -0.15 2.28
N PRO A 160 15.59 -1.46 2.08
CA PRO A 160 15.78 -2.42 3.16
C PRO A 160 17.18 -2.31 3.78
N SER A 161 17.24 -2.15 5.09
CA SER A 161 18.51 -2.12 5.86
C SER A 161 19.08 -3.51 6.13
N SER A 162 18.22 -4.55 6.04
CA SER A 162 18.61 -5.95 6.23
C SER A 162 17.60 -6.91 5.62
N LYS A 163 17.99 -8.19 5.50
CA LYS A 163 17.10 -9.30 5.16
C LYS A 163 17.08 -10.31 6.30
N ALA A 164 15.90 -10.87 6.54
CA ALA A 164 15.72 -11.97 7.48
C ALA A 164 15.30 -13.24 6.74
N ILE A 165 15.77 -14.39 7.24
CA ILE A 165 15.23 -15.68 6.82
C ILE A 165 14.08 -16.01 7.75
N ILE A 166 12.89 -16.08 7.18
CA ILE A 166 11.65 -16.44 7.86
C ILE A 166 11.12 -17.71 7.20
N GLY A 167 10.86 -18.71 7.98
CA GLY A 167 10.37 -19.95 7.42
C GLY A 167 9.74 -20.86 8.48
N SER A 168 9.21 -21.95 8.01
CA SER A 168 8.69 -23.05 8.80
C SER A 168 9.37 -24.35 8.34
N GLN A 169 9.08 -25.45 9.01
CA GLN A 169 9.57 -26.76 8.57
C GLN A 169 9.08 -27.13 7.16
N GLN A 170 7.89 -26.66 6.77
CA GLN A 170 7.32 -26.94 5.45
C GLN A 170 7.89 -26.00 4.36
N VAL A 171 8.23 -24.77 4.72
CA VAL A 171 8.79 -23.76 3.81
C VAL A 171 9.98 -23.08 4.50
N PRO A 172 11.18 -23.69 4.50
CA PRO A 172 12.28 -23.28 5.35
C PRO A 172 12.98 -21.98 4.92
N PHE A 173 12.93 -21.63 3.65
CA PHE A 173 13.63 -20.48 3.09
C PHE A 173 12.67 -19.44 2.51
N ILE A 174 12.18 -18.55 3.36
CA ILE A 174 11.46 -17.34 2.97
C ILE A 174 12.34 -16.15 3.37
N PHE A 175 12.71 -15.30 2.41
CA PHE A 175 13.40 -14.06 2.67
C PHE A 175 12.40 -12.92 2.84
N GLU A 176 12.60 -12.11 3.86
CA GLU A 176 11.83 -10.89 4.09
C GLU A 176 12.77 -9.70 4.27
N ASP A 177 12.39 -8.59 3.67
CA ASP A 177 13.12 -7.33 3.76
C ASP A 177 12.76 -6.61 5.06
N ARG A 178 13.72 -5.93 5.66
CA ARG A 178 13.55 -5.15 6.89
C ARG A 178 14.03 -3.73 6.65
N ILE A 179 13.16 -2.76 6.87
CA ILE A 179 13.54 -1.36 6.94
C ILE A 179 13.86 -0.97 8.38
N ASN A 180 14.58 0.12 8.58
CA ASN A 180 14.82 0.65 9.90
C ASN A 180 13.85 1.78 10.25
N LYS A 181 13.72 2.06 11.54
CA LYS A 181 12.85 3.07 12.10
C LYS A 181 13.21 4.49 11.65
N ASP A 182 14.49 4.82 11.67
CA ASP A 182 14.93 6.19 11.43
C ASP A 182 14.68 6.61 9.98
N ASP A 183 14.86 5.70 9.01
CA ASP A 183 14.51 5.93 7.61
C ASP A 183 13.00 6.08 7.42
N PHE A 184 12.18 5.31 8.16
CA PHE A 184 10.74 5.45 8.11
C PHE A 184 10.27 6.80 8.68
N ILE A 185 10.82 7.22 9.81
CA ILE A 185 10.49 8.52 10.42
C ILE A 185 10.94 9.66 9.49
N ALA A 186 12.12 9.56 8.91
CA ALA A 186 12.61 10.54 7.93
C ALA A 186 11.70 10.62 6.69
N ALA A 187 11.17 9.48 6.23
CA ALA A 187 10.21 9.44 5.13
C ALA A 187 8.89 10.15 5.47
N LEU A 188 8.36 9.94 6.69
CA LEU A 188 7.19 10.67 7.19
C LEU A 188 7.46 12.17 7.30
N GLU A 189 8.59 12.57 7.91
CA GLU A 189 8.99 13.97 8.04
C GLU A 189 9.15 14.66 6.67
N LYS A 190 9.67 13.94 5.67
CA LYS A 190 9.80 14.44 4.30
C LYS A 190 8.45 14.83 3.70
N ILE A 191 7.44 13.95 3.77
CA ILE A 191 6.10 14.25 3.25
C ILE A 191 5.36 15.28 4.12
N TYR A 192 5.50 15.20 5.45
CA TYR A 192 4.89 16.13 6.39
C TYR A 192 5.34 17.58 6.15
N ASN A 193 6.61 17.80 5.88
CA ASN A 193 7.21 19.11 5.64
C ASN A 193 6.96 19.69 4.23
N MET A 194 6.39 18.90 3.31
CA MET A 194 5.97 19.41 1.99
C MET A 194 4.77 20.36 2.14
N THR A 195 4.70 21.35 1.26
CA THR A 195 3.47 22.14 1.11
C THR A 195 2.33 21.25 0.61
N MET A 196 1.09 21.70 0.75
CA MET A 196 -0.07 20.97 0.20
C MET A 196 0.04 20.85 -1.33
N GLU A 197 0.51 21.91 -1.99
CA GLU A 197 0.74 21.95 -3.44
C GLU A 197 1.78 20.91 -3.87
N ASP A 198 2.90 20.80 -3.16
CA ASP A 198 3.96 19.83 -3.48
C ASP A 198 3.49 18.40 -3.28
N ARG A 199 2.76 18.11 -2.19
CA ARG A 199 2.16 16.78 -1.95
C ARG A 199 1.16 16.42 -3.05
N THR A 200 0.30 17.36 -3.42
CA THR A 200 -0.68 17.17 -4.50
C THR A 200 0.03 16.91 -5.83
N ALA A 201 1.04 17.71 -6.16
CA ALA A 201 1.81 17.52 -7.38
C ALA A 201 2.53 16.16 -7.42
N LEU A 202 3.08 15.72 -6.28
CA LEU A 202 3.71 14.40 -6.13
C LEU A 202 2.70 13.27 -6.37
N GLY A 203 1.53 13.35 -5.73
CA GLY A 203 0.46 12.36 -5.90
C GLY A 203 -0.10 12.31 -7.31
N LEU A 204 -0.25 13.46 -7.99
CA LEU A 204 -0.71 13.52 -9.38
C LEU A 204 0.28 12.87 -10.35
N ARG A 205 1.58 13.07 -10.18
CA ARG A 205 2.59 12.35 -10.99
C ARG A 205 2.49 10.84 -10.77
N GLY A 206 2.30 10.40 -9.52
CA GLY A 206 2.06 8.98 -9.22
C GLY A 206 0.80 8.45 -9.88
N ARG A 207 -0.27 9.22 -9.90
CA ARG A 207 -1.49 8.86 -10.62
C ARG A 207 -1.25 8.73 -12.12
N GLU A 208 -0.53 9.64 -12.75
CA GLU A 208 -0.18 9.57 -14.17
C GLU A 208 0.63 8.31 -14.47
N HIS A 209 1.61 7.98 -13.63
CA HIS A 209 2.38 6.74 -13.72
C HIS A 209 1.48 5.49 -13.69
N ILE A 210 0.54 5.42 -12.74
CA ILE A 210 -0.39 4.29 -12.63
C ILE A 210 -1.33 4.21 -13.84
N MET A 211 -1.90 5.33 -14.26
CA MET A 211 -2.79 5.37 -15.43
C MET A 211 -2.09 4.93 -16.72
N LYS A 212 -0.82 5.25 -16.86
CA LYS A 212 0.00 4.87 -18.02
C LYS A 212 0.38 3.38 -17.99
N ASN A 213 0.83 2.87 -16.84
CA ASN A 213 1.52 1.57 -16.77
C ASN A 213 0.64 0.42 -16.24
N TYR A 214 -0.47 0.72 -15.56
CA TYR A 214 -1.33 -0.26 -14.89
C TYR A 214 -2.80 -0.18 -15.35
N ASN A 215 -3.06 0.26 -16.60
CA ASN A 215 -4.41 0.34 -17.11
C ASN A 215 -4.94 -1.02 -17.58
N PHE A 216 -6.24 -1.22 -17.41
CA PHE A 216 -6.89 -2.50 -17.72
C PHE A 216 -6.89 -2.85 -19.21
N SER A 217 -6.89 -1.85 -20.09
CA SER A 217 -6.90 -2.07 -21.54
C SER A 217 -5.61 -2.73 -22.01
N ASP A 218 -4.46 -2.23 -21.57
CA ASP A 218 -3.16 -2.80 -21.89
C ASP A 218 -2.98 -4.17 -21.23
N PHE A 219 -3.38 -4.33 -19.97
CA PHE A 219 -3.40 -5.62 -19.29
C PHE A 219 -4.18 -6.65 -20.10
N LYS A 220 -5.42 -6.34 -20.51
CA LYS A 220 -6.27 -7.20 -21.32
C LYS A 220 -5.60 -7.56 -22.66
N ASN A 221 -5.10 -6.55 -23.38
CA ASN A 221 -4.49 -6.76 -24.70
C ASN A 221 -3.20 -7.62 -24.60
N ASN A 222 -2.38 -7.38 -23.60
CA ASN A 222 -1.18 -8.16 -23.34
C ASN A 222 -1.51 -9.65 -23.04
N TRP A 223 -2.56 -9.89 -22.25
CA TRP A 223 -3.03 -11.26 -22.01
C TRP A 223 -3.56 -11.94 -23.27
N ILE A 224 -4.37 -11.26 -24.08
CA ILE A 224 -4.86 -11.79 -25.36
C ILE A 224 -3.69 -12.15 -26.26
N THR A 225 -2.75 -11.21 -26.45
CA THR A 225 -1.56 -11.45 -27.29
C THR A 225 -0.71 -12.61 -26.79
N LEU A 226 -0.51 -12.72 -25.47
CA LEU A 226 0.23 -13.83 -24.87
C LEU A 226 -0.47 -15.16 -25.08
N MET A 227 -1.79 -15.23 -24.88
CA MET A 227 -2.57 -16.45 -25.06
C MET A 227 -2.60 -16.90 -26.52
N ASP A 228 -2.78 -15.96 -27.45
CA ASP A 228 -2.72 -16.25 -28.89
C ASP A 228 -1.34 -16.80 -29.29
N LYS A 229 -0.27 -16.15 -28.81
CA LYS A 229 1.09 -16.61 -29.05
C LYS A 229 1.33 -18.04 -28.52
N ILE A 230 0.91 -18.31 -27.28
CA ILE A 230 1.04 -19.65 -26.68
C ILE A 230 0.25 -20.67 -27.48
N HIS A 231 -0.98 -20.33 -27.90
CA HIS A 231 -1.80 -21.23 -28.74
C HIS A 231 -1.15 -21.49 -30.08
N ASP A 232 -0.60 -20.48 -30.74
CA ASP A 232 0.07 -20.66 -32.04
C ASP A 232 1.34 -21.48 -31.95
N GLU A 233 2.12 -21.35 -30.88
CA GLU A 233 3.38 -22.07 -30.66
C GLU A 233 3.15 -23.52 -30.18
N HIS A 234 2.16 -23.74 -29.31
CA HIS A 234 1.98 -24.98 -28.58
C HIS A 234 0.68 -25.73 -28.89
N GLY A 235 -0.28 -25.06 -29.57
CA GLY A 235 -1.59 -25.63 -29.88
C GLY A 235 -2.54 -25.65 -28.69
N SER A 236 -3.72 -26.24 -28.90
CA SER A 236 -4.71 -26.46 -27.85
C SER A 236 -4.40 -27.70 -27.03
N TRP A 237 -5.21 -27.99 -26.02
CA TRP A 237 -5.14 -29.25 -25.27
C TRP A 237 -5.27 -30.47 -26.17
N GLU A 238 -6.11 -30.41 -27.22
CA GLU A 238 -6.36 -31.52 -28.15
C GLU A 238 -5.31 -31.62 -29.26
N ASN A 239 -4.76 -30.48 -29.71
CA ASN A 239 -3.82 -30.38 -30.83
C ASN A 239 -2.48 -29.79 -30.36
N ARG A 240 -1.84 -30.42 -29.38
CA ARG A 240 -0.56 -30.00 -28.86
C ARG A 240 0.55 -30.04 -29.89
N LYS A 241 1.21 -28.93 -30.11
CA LYS A 241 2.42 -28.83 -30.94
C LYS A 241 3.65 -29.01 -30.05
N LYS A 242 4.67 -29.70 -30.55
CA LYS A 242 5.98 -29.91 -29.89
C LYS A 242 5.89 -30.59 -28.51
N TYR A 243 4.84 -31.32 -28.24
CA TYR A 243 4.68 -32.09 -27.02
C TYR A 243 4.94 -33.57 -27.30
N ASN A 244 5.96 -34.13 -26.66
CA ASN A 244 6.14 -35.58 -26.64
C ASN A 244 5.24 -36.17 -25.55
N SER A 245 4.22 -36.92 -25.94
CA SER A 245 3.42 -37.65 -24.95
C SER A 245 4.32 -38.62 -24.17
N TRP A 246 4.09 -38.75 -22.89
CA TRP A 246 4.79 -39.79 -22.15
C TRP A 246 4.26 -41.18 -22.59
N GLU A 247 5.17 -42.09 -22.69
CA GLU A 247 4.83 -43.50 -22.77
C GLU A 247 4.93 -44.10 -21.36
N CYS A 248 3.86 -44.76 -20.93
CA CYS A 248 3.90 -45.55 -19.70
C CYS A 248 4.64 -46.86 -20.04
N ILE A 249 5.89 -46.94 -19.65
CA ILE A 249 6.64 -48.21 -19.76
C ILE A 249 6.26 -49.06 -18.56
N THR A 250 5.45 -50.12 -18.80
CA THR A 250 5.22 -51.17 -17.79
C THR A 250 6.49 -52.03 -17.75
N VAL A 251 7.18 -52.01 -16.63
CA VAL A 251 8.34 -52.88 -16.33
C VAL A 251 7.82 -54.15 -15.70
#